data_9278ea8405eba2b5180abd77cd71d5f4
#
_entry.id   9278ea8405eba2b5180abd77cd71d5f4
#
_cell.length_a   1.000
_cell.length_b   1.000
_cell.length_c   1.000
_cell.angle_alpha   90.00
_cell.angle_beta   90.00
_cell.angle_gamma   90.00
#
_symmetry.space_group_name_H-M   'P 1'
#
loop_
_entity.id
_entity.type
_entity.pdbx_description
1 polymer ?
#
loop_
_entity_poly.entity_id
_entity_poly.type
_entity_poly.pdbx_seq_one_letter_code
_entity_poly.pdbx_strand_id
1 'polypeptide(L)'
;MKHLLFLLLACTFSFPSRGQSIIQLSPLQGERGIQAAIEKASMNGSSILLHDGDYILHKSIDIKNCKKGIIIKGKNPGKVQLRCDKPLKGKLRPVKDTQTKNRVHPNAQGIIMEIDLSEIGINVPFFPDLMKERKNFPQLIYNNELLPLSRYPNKGYLYMKKVLDNFGTNEQGGTFEYSDPEHGKWVNAVKNGLWFTGYWRIPWQAWTVRIKEIDPNKQTVTHSVGIETKEGKDVGIFGGIGSKYHRPYGSGKEEYYVENLLEEIDHPGEWCIDFTTQKLYLFPPEHFDEN
;
A
#
# COMPACT_ATOMS: atom_id res chain seq x y z
N MET A 1 -58.30 -4.36 -42.55
CA MET A 1 -57.08 -5.11 -42.13
C MET A 1 -55.92 -4.59 -42.95
N LYS A 2 -55.06 -3.74 -42.37
CA LYS A 2 -53.89 -3.19 -43.05
C LYS A 2 -52.66 -3.90 -42.43
N HIS A 3 -51.98 -4.70 -43.22
CA HIS A 3 -50.72 -5.33 -42.87
C HIS A 3 -49.58 -4.31 -42.99
N LEU A 4 -48.97 -3.97 -41.86
CA LEU A 4 -47.79 -3.12 -41.78
C LEU A 4 -46.55 -4.02 -41.90
N LEU A 5 -45.85 -3.95 -43.04
CA LEU A 5 -44.64 -4.68 -43.33
C LEU A 5 -43.47 -3.91 -42.69
N PHE A 6 -42.87 -4.44 -41.61
CA PHE A 6 -41.64 -3.89 -41.03
C PHE A 6 -40.45 -4.41 -41.84
N LEU A 7 -39.84 -3.51 -42.60
CA LEU A 7 -38.54 -3.78 -43.26
C LEU A 7 -37.42 -3.59 -42.28
N LEU A 8 -36.85 -4.68 -41.77
CA LEU A 8 -35.62 -4.65 -40.98
C LEU A 8 -34.42 -4.37 -41.91
N LEU A 9 -33.94 -3.13 -41.90
CA LEU A 9 -32.71 -2.76 -42.59
C LEU A 9 -31.52 -3.23 -41.74
N ALA A 10 -30.97 -4.41 -42.05
CA ALA A 10 -29.73 -4.87 -41.47
C ALA A 10 -28.57 -4.06 -42.05
N CYS A 11 -28.14 -3.02 -41.36
CA CYS A 11 -26.88 -2.35 -41.65
C CYS A 11 -25.72 -3.27 -41.32
N THR A 12 -25.26 -4.03 -42.30
CA THR A 12 -23.97 -4.72 -42.22
C THR A 12 -22.86 -3.67 -42.30
N PHE A 13 -22.37 -3.21 -41.14
CA PHE A 13 -21.13 -2.46 -41.07
C PHE A 13 -19.99 -3.41 -41.48
N SER A 14 -19.65 -3.43 -42.76
CA SER A 14 -18.40 -4.00 -43.25
C SER A 14 -17.25 -3.10 -42.78
N PHE A 15 -16.68 -3.40 -41.65
CA PHE A 15 -15.37 -2.83 -41.31
C PHE A 15 -14.35 -3.35 -42.31
N PRO A 16 -13.60 -2.48 -43.02
CA PRO A 16 -12.52 -2.95 -43.85
C PRO A 16 -11.49 -3.61 -42.93
N SER A 17 -11.42 -4.92 -42.97
CA SER A 17 -10.36 -5.69 -42.31
C SER A 17 -9.06 -5.48 -43.08
N ARG A 18 -8.43 -4.31 -42.94
CA ARG A 18 -6.98 -4.24 -43.08
C ARG A 18 -6.44 -5.14 -42.00
N GLY A 19 -5.87 -6.27 -42.41
CA GLY A 19 -5.31 -7.27 -41.51
C GLY A 19 -4.38 -6.61 -40.52
N GLN A 20 -4.91 -6.27 -39.33
CA GLN A 20 -4.11 -5.74 -38.23
C GLN A 20 -3.13 -6.84 -37.86
N SER A 21 -1.85 -6.60 -38.06
CA SER A 21 -0.82 -7.54 -37.63
C SER A 21 -0.90 -7.75 -36.13
N ILE A 22 -0.83 -9.00 -35.70
CA ILE A 22 -0.84 -9.35 -34.26
C ILE A 22 0.58 -9.70 -33.87
N ILE A 23 1.09 -8.98 -32.87
CA ILE A 23 2.36 -9.30 -32.24
C ILE A 23 2.07 -10.24 -31.07
N GLN A 24 2.58 -11.45 -31.11
CA GLN A 24 2.39 -12.45 -30.06
C GLN A 24 3.60 -12.48 -29.14
N LEU A 25 3.36 -12.52 -27.84
CA LEU A 25 4.38 -12.58 -26.81
C LEU A 25 4.14 -13.75 -25.87
N SER A 26 5.23 -14.38 -25.46
CA SER A 26 5.23 -15.36 -24.36
C SER A 26 5.78 -14.74 -23.07
N PRO A 27 5.50 -15.32 -21.89
CA PRO A 27 6.04 -14.85 -20.61
C PRO A 27 7.57 -14.69 -20.57
N LEU A 28 8.30 -15.52 -21.30
CA LEU A 28 9.77 -15.47 -21.38
C LEU A 28 10.34 -14.15 -21.92
N GLN A 29 9.52 -13.40 -22.68
CA GLN A 29 9.95 -12.12 -23.24
C GLN A 29 9.81 -10.98 -22.25
N GLY A 30 9.00 -11.16 -21.19
CA GLY A 30 8.84 -10.26 -20.07
C GLY A 30 8.55 -8.80 -20.46
N GLU A 31 8.95 -7.87 -19.60
CA GLU A 31 8.76 -6.43 -19.80
C GLU A 31 9.38 -5.91 -21.09
N ARG A 32 10.59 -6.41 -21.43
CA ARG A 32 11.32 -5.95 -22.62
C ARG A 32 10.57 -6.29 -23.91
N GLY A 33 10.00 -7.51 -23.96
CA GLY A 33 9.18 -7.93 -25.08
C GLY A 33 7.92 -7.10 -25.21
N ILE A 34 7.25 -6.82 -24.10
CA ILE A 34 6.04 -5.98 -24.08
C ILE A 34 6.39 -4.56 -24.53
N GLN A 35 7.47 -3.96 -24.03
CA GLN A 35 7.88 -2.62 -24.40
C GLN A 35 8.21 -2.52 -25.90
N ALA A 36 8.98 -3.45 -26.43
CA ALA A 36 9.31 -3.51 -27.87
C ALA A 36 8.07 -3.72 -28.75
N ALA A 37 7.12 -4.54 -28.29
CA ALA A 37 5.86 -4.74 -28.99
C ALA A 37 5.00 -3.47 -29.01
N ILE A 38 4.96 -2.71 -27.91
CA ILE A 38 4.26 -1.43 -27.82
C ILE A 38 4.88 -0.41 -28.79
N GLU A 39 6.19 -0.29 -28.83
CA GLU A 39 6.89 0.60 -29.76
C GLU A 39 6.54 0.26 -31.22
N LYS A 40 6.57 -1.01 -31.58
CA LYS A 40 6.20 -1.47 -32.90
C LYS A 40 4.71 -1.23 -33.21
N ALA A 41 3.82 -1.55 -32.24
CA ALA A 41 2.38 -1.37 -32.39
C ALA A 41 1.99 0.10 -32.51
N SER A 42 2.68 1.01 -31.81
CA SER A 42 2.42 2.45 -31.86
C SER A 42 2.69 3.04 -33.27
N MET A 43 3.60 2.45 -34.01
CA MET A 43 3.91 2.89 -35.38
C MET A 43 2.92 2.39 -36.44
N ASN A 44 2.47 1.15 -36.30
CA ASN A 44 1.70 0.47 -37.37
C ASN A 44 0.25 0.12 -37.00
N GLY A 45 -0.14 0.31 -35.71
CA GLY A 45 -1.48 0.00 -35.23
C GLY A 45 -1.72 -1.51 -35.00
N SER A 46 -0.67 -2.31 -34.77
CA SER A 46 -0.78 -3.74 -34.45
C SER A 46 -1.45 -3.97 -33.08
N SER A 47 -2.11 -5.11 -32.93
CA SER A 47 -2.55 -5.61 -31.63
C SER A 47 -1.45 -6.47 -31.01
N ILE A 48 -1.38 -6.49 -29.68
CA ILE A 48 -0.45 -7.31 -28.91
C ILE A 48 -1.25 -8.38 -28.19
N LEU A 49 -0.89 -9.64 -28.43
CA LEU A 49 -1.50 -10.82 -27.81
C LEU A 49 -0.49 -11.44 -26.84
N LEU A 50 -0.83 -11.42 -25.55
CA LEU A 50 -0.04 -12.07 -24.51
C LEU A 50 -0.52 -13.51 -24.36
N HIS A 51 0.39 -14.48 -24.49
CA HIS A 51 0.11 -15.88 -24.19
C HIS A 51 0.00 -16.09 -22.69
N ASP A 52 -0.64 -17.17 -22.27
CA ASP A 52 -0.88 -17.51 -20.88
C ASP A 52 0.39 -17.57 -20.06
N GLY A 53 0.33 -17.11 -18.83
CA GLY A 53 1.40 -17.14 -17.84
C GLY A 53 1.72 -15.77 -17.23
N ASP A 54 2.74 -15.76 -16.38
CA ASP A 54 3.15 -14.61 -15.60
C ASP A 54 4.25 -13.81 -16.31
N TYR A 55 4.01 -12.55 -16.55
CA TYR A 55 4.97 -11.59 -17.10
C TYR A 55 5.54 -10.76 -15.96
N ILE A 56 6.78 -11.04 -15.57
CA ILE A 56 7.44 -10.30 -14.49
C ILE A 56 7.95 -8.96 -15.03
N LEU A 57 7.54 -7.89 -14.39
CA LEU A 57 7.87 -6.51 -14.72
C LEU A 57 8.81 -5.92 -13.67
N HIS A 58 10.01 -5.56 -14.07
CA HIS A 58 11.00 -4.90 -13.19
C HIS A 58 11.01 -3.38 -13.38
N LYS A 59 10.35 -2.90 -14.43
CA LYS A 59 10.23 -1.48 -14.78
C LYS A 59 8.84 -1.17 -15.27
N SER A 60 8.46 0.09 -15.20
CA SER A 60 7.21 0.57 -15.80
C SER A 60 7.20 0.32 -17.31
N ILE A 61 6.05 -0.10 -17.81
CA ILE A 61 5.78 -0.13 -19.25
C ILE A 61 5.34 1.27 -19.67
N ASP A 62 6.01 1.81 -20.68
CA ASP A 62 5.82 3.19 -21.14
C ASP A 62 5.02 3.21 -22.44
N ILE A 63 3.86 3.86 -22.43
CA ILE A 63 3.00 4.00 -23.60
C ILE A 63 3.02 5.48 -24.02
N LYS A 64 4.04 5.87 -24.78
CA LYS A 64 4.20 7.24 -25.27
C LYS A 64 4.01 7.32 -26.79
N ASN A 65 3.54 8.47 -27.25
CA ASN A 65 3.45 8.81 -28.68
C ASN A 65 2.62 7.84 -29.53
N CYS A 66 1.62 7.19 -28.96
CA CYS A 66 0.71 6.32 -29.70
C CYS A 66 -0.23 7.14 -30.58
N LYS A 67 0.17 7.38 -31.83
CA LYS A 67 -0.68 8.05 -32.83
C LYS A 67 -1.86 7.19 -33.25
N LYS A 68 -1.73 5.87 -33.13
CA LYS A 68 -2.79 4.88 -33.40
C LYS A 68 -3.02 4.12 -32.12
N GLY A 69 -4.28 3.86 -31.75
CA GLY A 69 -4.60 3.11 -30.54
C GLY A 69 -3.86 1.76 -30.51
N ILE A 70 -3.45 1.33 -29.31
CA ILE A 70 -2.84 0.01 -29.08
C ILE A 70 -3.84 -0.85 -28.33
N ILE A 71 -3.96 -2.11 -28.77
CA ILE A 71 -4.74 -3.13 -28.07
C ILE A 71 -3.75 -4.14 -27.51
N ILE A 72 -3.76 -4.31 -26.18
CA ILE A 72 -3.02 -5.37 -25.48
C ILE A 72 -4.05 -6.27 -24.84
N LYS A 73 -4.02 -7.57 -25.15
CA LYS A 73 -4.96 -8.53 -24.58
C LYS A 73 -4.30 -9.87 -24.27
N GLY A 74 -4.77 -10.53 -23.23
CA GLY A 74 -4.43 -11.92 -22.96
C GLY A 74 -5.10 -12.87 -23.96
N LYS A 75 -4.42 -13.99 -24.27
CA LYS A 75 -4.94 -15.03 -25.14
C LYS A 75 -6.18 -15.69 -24.54
N ASN A 76 -6.10 -16.07 -23.28
CA ASN A 76 -7.19 -16.66 -22.52
C ASN A 76 -7.54 -15.78 -21.30
N PRO A 77 -8.83 -15.48 -21.04
CA PRO A 77 -9.24 -14.69 -19.89
C PRO A 77 -8.74 -15.29 -18.58
N GLY A 78 -8.18 -14.44 -17.71
CA GLY A 78 -7.71 -14.84 -16.38
C GLY A 78 -6.44 -15.72 -16.37
N LYS A 79 -5.82 -15.98 -17.54
CA LYS A 79 -4.59 -16.79 -17.63
C LYS A 79 -3.32 -15.99 -17.86
N VAL A 80 -3.42 -14.69 -17.98
CA VAL A 80 -2.28 -13.78 -18.17
C VAL A 80 -2.20 -12.84 -16.98
N GLN A 81 -1.05 -12.81 -16.32
CA GLN A 81 -0.79 -11.90 -15.21
C GLN A 81 0.43 -11.03 -15.50
N LEU A 82 0.30 -9.73 -15.31
CA LEU A 82 1.41 -8.78 -15.30
C LEU A 82 1.79 -8.55 -13.84
N ARG A 83 2.98 -8.99 -13.44
CA ARG A 83 3.42 -9.01 -12.05
C ARG A 83 4.60 -8.09 -11.84
N CYS A 84 4.50 -7.22 -10.82
CA CYS A 84 5.57 -6.32 -10.38
C CYS A 84 6.12 -6.74 -9.01
N ASP A 85 5.62 -7.84 -8.45
CA ASP A 85 6.00 -8.34 -7.14
C ASP A 85 7.31 -9.12 -7.19
N LYS A 86 7.93 -9.27 -6.02
CA LYS A 86 9.10 -10.11 -5.78
C LYS A 86 8.65 -11.31 -4.95
N PRO A 87 8.73 -12.55 -5.47
CA PRO A 87 8.33 -13.72 -4.71
C PRO A 87 9.18 -13.86 -3.45
N LEU A 88 8.54 -14.15 -2.32
CA LEU A 88 9.23 -14.57 -1.10
C LEU A 88 9.63 -16.03 -1.27
N LYS A 89 10.88 -16.26 -1.64
CA LYS A 89 11.43 -17.62 -1.86
C LYS A 89 11.95 -18.24 -0.57
N GLY A 90 11.97 -17.50 0.50
CA GLY A 90 12.37 -17.98 1.81
C GLY A 90 11.25 -18.78 2.47
N LYS A 91 11.62 -19.60 3.42
CA LYS A 91 10.65 -20.29 4.25
C LYS A 91 10.32 -19.44 5.46
N LEU A 92 9.03 -19.16 5.64
CA LEU A 92 8.54 -18.63 6.89
C LEU A 92 8.83 -19.65 7.99
N ARG A 93 9.21 -19.17 9.16
CA ARG A 93 9.49 -20.01 10.34
C ARG A 93 8.79 -19.47 11.57
N PRO A 94 8.36 -20.32 12.50
CA PRO A 94 7.78 -19.85 13.76
C PRO A 94 8.75 -18.93 14.50
N VAL A 95 8.23 -17.83 15.05
CA VAL A 95 9.01 -16.93 15.90
C VAL A 95 9.57 -17.69 17.09
N LYS A 96 10.89 -17.65 17.29
CA LYS A 96 11.57 -18.34 18.40
C LYS A 96 12.06 -17.41 19.49
N ASP A 97 12.43 -16.20 19.12
CA ASP A 97 12.96 -15.21 20.04
C ASP A 97 11.94 -14.82 21.14
N THR A 98 12.37 -14.94 22.41
CA THR A 98 11.50 -14.70 23.57
C THR A 98 11.06 -13.24 23.68
N GLN A 99 11.94 -12.29 23.32
CA GLN A 99 11.58 -10.87 23.39
C GLN A 99 10.50 -10.53 22.38
N THR A 100 10.63 -11.06 21.16
CA THR A 100 9.62 -10.93 20.11
C THR A 100 8.31 -11.59 20.51
N LYS A 101 8.35 -12.83 21.04
CA LYS A 101 7.14 -13.52 21.52
C LYS A 101 6.37 -12.76 22.57
N ASN A 102 7.06 -12.09 23.48
CA ASN A 102 6.43 -11.32 24.55
C ASN A 102 5.73 -10.04 24.03
N ARG A 103 6.03 -9.62 22.83
CA ARG A 103 5.38 -8.49 22.16
C ARG A 103 4.17 -8.88 21.33
N VAL A 104 4.10 -10.14 20.91
CA VAL A 104 3.03 -10.64 20.03
C VAL A 104 1.68 -10.63 20.75
N HIS A 105 0.64 -10.19 20.05
CA HIS A 105 -0.73 -10.22 20.56
C HIS A 105 -1.11 -11.64 21.01
N PRO A 106 -1.85 -11.82 22.13
CA PRO A 106 -2.22 -13.14 22.64
C PRO A 106 -2.86 -14.07 21.59
N ASN A 107 -3.69 -13.54 20.69
CA ASN A 107 -4.34 -14.31 19.64
C ASN A 107 -3.35 -14.94 18.63
N ALA A 108 -2.20 -14.31 18.41
CA ALA A 108 -1.18 -14.74 17.46
C ALA A 108 -0.04 -15.53 18.11
N GLN A 109 -0.02 -15.64 19.46
CA GLN A 109 1.02 -16.38 20.17
C GLN A 109 1.07 -17.85 19.77
N GLY A 110 2.27 -18.33 19.42
CA GLY A 110 2.51 -19.70 18.96
C GLY A 110 2.13 -19.99 17.50
N ILE A 111 1.48 -19.04 16.82
CA ILE A 111 1.03 -19.19 15.43
C ILE A 111 1.85 -18.27 14.49
N ILE A 112 2.27 -17.11 15.00
CA ILE A 112 2.98 -16.11 14.20
C ILE A 112 4.27 -16.65 13.60
N MET A 113 4.50 -16.31 12.34
CA MET A 113 5.69 -16.70 11.59
C MET A 113 6.54 -15.48 11.27
N GLU A 114 7.84 -15.70 11.08
CA GLU A 114 8.79 -14.67 10.65
C GLU A 114 9.59 -15.10 9.44
N ILE A 115 10.05 -14.15 8.67
CA ILE A 115 11.08 -14.32 7.64
C ILE A 115 12.03 -13.14 7.69
N ASP A 116 13.33 -13.41 7.59
CA ASP A 116 14.36 -12.41 7.40
C ASP A 116 14.42 -12.04 5.91
N LEU A 117 13.99 -10.84 5.57
CA LEU A 117 13.93 -10.39 4.18
C LEU A 117 15.33 -10.24 3.56
N SER A 118 16.36 -9.98 4.38
CA SER A 118 17.74 -9.86 3.91
C SER A 118 18.31 -11.20 3.42
N GLU A 119 17.93 -12.34 4.05
CA GLU A 119 18.33 -13.68 3.64
C GLU A 119 17.85 -14.04 2.22
N ILE A 120 16.78 -13.40 1.76
CA ILE A 120 16.22 -13.59 0.42
C ILE A 120 16.52 -12.43 -0.53
N GLY A 121 17.45 -11.56 -0.14
CA GLY A 121 17.91 -10.42 -0.94
C GLY A 121 16.83 -9.34 -1.13
N ILE A 122 15.90 -9.21 -0.19
CA ILE A 122 14.95 -8.11 -0.11
C ILE A 122 15.44 -7.18 1.01
N ASN A 123 15.63 -5.92 0.66
CA ASN A 123 15.91 -4.87 1.63
C ASN A 123 14.82 -3.82 1.50
N VAL A 124 14.01 -3.68 2.54
CA VAL A 124 12.95 -2.69 2.59
C VAL A 124 13.50 -1.44 3.27
N PRO A 125 13.61 -0.32 2.54
CA PRO A 125 14.15 0.89 3.12
C PRO A 125 13.26 1.40 4.25
N PHE A 126 13.88 1.95 5.25
CA PHE A 126 13.17 2.62 6.33
C PHE A 126 12.65 3.97 5.83
N PHE A 127 11.34 4.14 5.81
CA PHE A 127 10.72 5.38 5.40
C PHE A 127 10.52 6.30 6.61
N PRO A 128 11.21 7.44 6.68
CA PRO A 128 11.02 8.37 7.78
C PRO A 128 9.65 9.05 7.73
N ASP A 129 9.08 9.18 6.53
CA ASP A 129 7.82 9.86 6.28
C ASP A 129 7.09 9.26 5.08
N LEU A 130 5.93 8.65 5.34
CA LEU A 130 5.09 8.05 4.30
C LEU A 130 4.19 9.07 3.57
N MET A 131 4.12 10.32 4.00
CA MET A 131 3.32 11.33 3.30
C MET A 131 3.81 11.57 1.88
N LYS A 132 5.13 11.56 1.69
CA LYS A 132 5.75 11.77 0.37
C LYS A 132 5.87 10.47 -0.43
N GLU A 133 5.98 9.33 0.23
CA GLU A 133 6.40 8.06 -0.38
C GLU A 133 5.49 6.85 -0.06
N ARG A 134 4.25 7.08 0.37
CA ARG A 134 3.30 5.98 0.66
C ARG A 134 3.17 4.99 -0.50
N LYS A 135 3.34 5.45 -1.73
CA LYS A 135 3.38 4.59 -2.94
C LYS A 135 4.48 3.53 -2.93
N ASN A 136 5.50 3.72 -2.10
CA ASN A 136 6.65 2.83 -1.99
C ASN A 136 6.54 1.89 -0.77
N PHE A 137 5.46 1.97 0.01
CA PHE A 137 5.25 1.06 1.13
C PHE A 137 5.03 -0.36 0.60
N PRO A 138 5.71 -1.37 1.16
CA PRO A 138 5.58 -2.74 0.69
C PRO A 138 4.14 -3.25 0.88
N GLN A 139 3.74 -4.14 0.01
CA GLN A 139 2.49 -4.85 0.07
C GLN A 139 2.78 -6.35 0.11
N LEU A 140 2.07 -7.09 0.93
CA LEU A 140 2.16 -8.54 0.99
C LEU A 140 0.94 -9.14 0.28
N ILE A 141 1.21 -10.06 -0.65
CA ILE A 141 0.16 -10.72 -1.45
C ILE A 141 0.27 -12.22 -1.24
N TYR A 142 -0.84 -12.86 -0.96
CA TYR A 142 -0.97 -14.31 -0.88
C TYR A 142 -2.17 -14.75 -1.72
N ASN A 143 -1.99 -15.75 -2.60
CA ASN A 143 -3.03 -16.26 -3.50
C ASN A 143 -3.75 -15.16 -4.31
N ASN A 144 -3.01 -14.16 -4.81
CA ASN A 144 -3.52 -12.98 -5.52
C ASN A 144 -4.39 -12.03 -4.69
N GLU A 145 -4.43 -12.20 -3.38
CA GLU A 145 -5.13 -11.32 -2.45
C GLU A 145 -4.13 -10.50 -1.64
N LEU A 146 -4.44 -9.21 -1.47
CA LEU A 146 -3.64 -8.32 -0.67
C LEU A 146 -3.90 -8.61 0.81
N LEU A 147 -2.85 -8.98 1.53
CA LEU A 147 -2.95 -9.19 2.98
C LEU A 147 -2.94 -7.85 3.72
N PRO A 148 -3.76 -7.73 4.78
CA PRO A 148 -3.84 -6.49 5.56
C PRO A 148 -2.59 -6.26 6.40
N LEU A 149 -2.08 -5.04 6.38
CA LEU A 149 -1.08 -4.60 7.34
C LEU A 149 -1.73 -4.56 8.74
N SER A 150 -1.02 -5.03 9.77
CA SER A 150 -1.52 -4.96 11.15
C SER A 150 -1.95 -3.55 11.50
N ARG A 151 -3.10 -3.42 12.16
CA ARG A 151 -3.74 -2.13 12.40
C ARG A 151 -4.49 -2.11 13.72
N TYR A 152 -4.41 -0.98 14.43
CA TYR A 152 -5.24 -0.73 15.61
C TYR A 152 -5.96 0.62 15.55
N PRO A 153 -7.27 0.68 15.85
CA PRO A 153 -8.17 -0.46 16.01
C PRO A 153 -8.42 -1.15 14.65
N ASN A 154 -8.78 -2.42 14.64
CA ASN A 154 -9.06 -3.18 13.42
C ASN A 154 -10.16 -2.55 12.56
N LYS A 155 -11.08 -1.83 13.18
CA LYS A 155 -12.13 -1.08 12.50
C LYS A 155 -12.34 0.26 13.18
N GLY A 156 -12.67 1.29 12.37
CA GLY A 156 -12.91 2.63 12.88
C GLY A 156 -11.62 3.39 13.17
N TYR A 157 -11.66 4.28 14.15
CA TYR A 157 -10.60 5.22 14.45
C TYR A 157 -10.46 5.44 15.96
N LEU A 158 -9.28 5.82 16.37
CA LEU A 158 -9.00 6.50 17.63
C LEU A 158 -9.18 8.01 17.44
N TYR A 159 -9.28 8.72 18.55
CA TYR A 159 -9.42 10.18 18.55
C TYR A 159 -8.34 10.79 19.44
N MET A 160 -7.75 11.89 18.98
CA MET A 160 -6.86 12.68 19.84
C MET A 160 -7.67 13.28 21.00
N LYS A 161 -7.11 13.26 22.20
CA LYS A 161 -7.74 13.89 23.37
C LYS A 161 -7.51 15.40 23.35
N LYS A 162 -6.26 15.81 23.12
CA LYS A 162 -5.87 17.21 23.12
C LYS A 162 -4.56 17.41 22.37
N VAL A 163 -4.46 18.43 21.56
CA VAL A 163 -3.19 18.87 20.98
C VAL A 163 -2.45 19.74 21.98
N LEU A 164 -1.19 19.43 22.24
CA LEU A 164 -0.32 20.16 23.18
C LEU A 164 0.55 21.17 22.46
N ASP A 165 1.12 20.78 21.33
CA ASP A 165 1.89 21.65 20.45
C ASP A 165 1.65 21.26 18.99
N ASN A 166 1.94 22.19 18.09
CA ASN A 166 1.74 22.02 16.67
C ASN A 166 2.98 22.52 15.91
N PHE A 167 4.12 21.91 16.20
CA PHE A 167 5.34 22.23 15.47
C PHE A 167 5.14 22.08 13.96
N GLY A 168 5.58 23.06 13.21
CA GLY A 168 5.36 23.20 11.79
C GLY A 168 6.57 22.93 10.91
N THR A 169 7.72 22.54 11.46
CA THR A 169 8.92 22.30 10.68
C THR A 169 8.97 20.85 10.18
N ASN A 170 9.65 20.63 9.04
CA ASN A 170 9.86 19.27 8.52
C ASN A 170 10.62 18.36 9.49
N GLU A 171 11.37 18.92 10.42
CA GLU A 171 12.18 18.20 11.39
C GLU A 171 11.44 17.96 12.71
N GLN A 172 10.33 18.64 12.93
CA GLN A 172 9.60 18.59 14.20
C GLN A 172 8.11 18.44 13.96
N GLY A 173 7.56 17.32 14.44
CA GLY A 173 6.13 17.08 14.47
C GLY A 173 5.48 17.62 15.74
N GLY A 174 4.17 17.67 15.72
CA GLY A 174 3.38 18.07 16.88
C GLY A 174 3.16 16.96 17.89
N THR A 175 2.74 17.35 19.09
CA THR A 175 2.44 16.46 20.21
C THR A 175 0.99 16.54 20.61
N PHE A 176 0.37 15.40 20.85
CA PHE A 176 -1.01 15.32 21.37
C PHE A 176 -1.16 14.34 22.54
N GLU A 177 -2.16 14.56 23.37
CA GLU A 177 -2.59 13.61 24.39
C GLU A 177 -3.51 12.55 23.79
N TYR A 178 -3.30 11.30 24.21
CA TYR A 178 -4.20 10.18 23.91
C TYR A 178 -4.99 9.75 25.16
N SER A 179 -6.07 9.00 24.96
CA SER A 179 -6.87 8.43 26.07
C SER A 179 -6.88 6.91 26.10
N ASP A 180 -6.57 6.26 24.97
CA ASP A 180 -6.56 4.80 24.89
C ASP A 180 -5.27 4.23 25.48
N PRO A 181 -5.34 3.36 26.51
CA PRO A 181 -4.17 2.81 27.18
C PRO A 181 -3.31 1.90 26.30
N GLU A 182 -3.82 1.41 25.18
CA GLU A 182 -3.07 0.54 24.26
C GLU A 182 -1.78 1.21 23.76
N HIS A 183 -1.75 2.55 23.66
CA HIS A 183 -0.55 3.28 23.24
C HIS A 183 0.69 2.94 24.08
N GLY A 184 0.50 2.62 25.36
CA GLY A 184 1.60 2.25 26.25
C GLY A 184 2.32 0.96 25.83
N LYS A 185 1.64 0.07 25.12
CA LYS A 185 2.22 -1.19 24.61
C LYS A 185 3.17 -0.94 23.44
N TRP A 186 2.98 0.15 22.69
CA TRP A 186 3.69 0.41 21.43
C TRP A 186 4.99 1.20 21.59
N VAL A 187 5.39 1.55 22.81
CA VAL A 187 6.63 2.31 23.07
C VAL A 187 7.85 1.68 22.39
N ASN A 188 7.96 0.34 22.45
CA ASN A 188 9.05 -0.37 21.83
C ASN A 188 8.95 -0.45 20.30
N ALA A 189 7.75 -0.30 19.72
CA ALA A 189 7.53 -0.33 18.29
C ALA A 189 7.98 0.97 17.60
N VAL A 190 8.08 2.07 18.32
CA VAL A 190 8.48 3.38 17.78
C VAL A 190 9.79 3.28 16.98
N LYS A 191 10.79 2.58 17.51
CA LYS A 191 12.09 2.40 16.84
C LYS A 191 12.04 1.51 15.61
N ASN A 192 11.01 0.66 15.49
CA ASN A 192 10.89 -0.34 14.44
C ASN A 192 10.07 0.12 13.25
N GLY A 193 9.59 1.36 13.27
CA GLY A 193 8.81 1.93 12.17
C GLY A 193 7.31 1.94 12.45
N LEU A 194 6.94 2.57 13.54
CA LEU A 194 5.54 2.82 13.88
C LEU A 194 5.01 4.02 13.13
N TRP A 195 3.87 3.85 12.46
CA TRP A 195 3.17 4.92 11.77
C TRP A 195 1.75 5.08 12.27
N PHE A 196 1.32 6.34 12.35
CA PHE A 196 -0.06 6.70 12.57
C PHE A 196 -0.63 7.31 11.28
N THR A 197 -1.77 6.83 10.87
CA THR A 197 -2.52 7.36 9.73
C THR A 197 -3.75 8.08 10.24
N GLY A 198 -3.86 9.35 9.93
CA GLY A 198 -4.95 10.17 10.47
C GLY A 198 -5.31 11.38 9.64
N TYR A 199 -6.49 11.92 9.94
CA TYR A 199 -7.01 13.16 9.36
C TYR A 199 -6.57 14.35 10.21
N TRP A 200 -5.24 14.51 10.33
CA TRP A 200 -4.61 15.42 11.27
C TRP A 200 -4.98 16.87 11.08
N ARG A 201 -5.12 17.29 9.84
CA ARG A 201 -5.26 18.69 9.46
C ARG A 201 -6.62 19.02 8.88
N ILE A 202 -7.12 18.18 7.98
CA ILE A 202 -8.34 18.38 7.23
C ILE A 202 -9.13 17.08 7.15
N PRO A 203 -10.47 17.14 7.16
CA PRO A 203 -11.30 15.94 7.30
C PRO A 203 -11.39 15.05 6.04
N TRP A 204 -10.79 15.45 4.94
CA TRP A 204 -10.84 14.71 3.68
C TRP A 204 -9.47 14.20 3.20
N GLN A 205 -8.41 14.41 3.98
CA GLN A 205 -7.07 13.96 3.61
C GLN A 205 -6.39 13.29 4.80
N ALA A 206 -6.27 11.98 4.73
CA ALA A 206 -5.48 11.21 5.67
C ALA A 206 -4.00 11.28 5.30
N TRP A 207 -3.16 11.40 6.32
CA TRP A 207 -1.71 11.34 6.20
C TRP A 207 -1.15 10.30 7.15
N THR A 208 -0.21 9.52 6.63
CA THR A 208 0.55 8.55 7.41
C THR A 208 1.86 9.21 7.84
N VAL A 209 2.07 9.31 9.14
CA VAL A 209 3.24 9.95 9.74
C VAL A 209 3.93 9.00 10.69
N ARG A 210 5.25 9.07 10.71
CA ARG A 210 6.06 8.34 11.66
C ARG A 210 5.94 8.95 13.04
N ILE A 211 5.97 8.10 14.05
CA ILE A 211 5.98 8.52 15.45
C ILE A 211 7.43 8.62 15.94
N LYS A 212 7.74 9.70 16.61
CA LYS A 212 9.03 9.96 17.27
C LYS A 212 9.08 9.40 18.68
N GLU A 213 7.98 9.56 19.41
CA GLU A 213 7.92 9.22 20.83
C GLU A 213 6.49 8.92 21.26
N ILE A 214 6.35 7.95 22.15
CA ILE A 214 5.15 7.72 22.97
C ILE A 214 5.63 7.79 24.44
N ASP A 215 5.08 8.73 25.22
CA ASP A 215 5.33 8.85 26.67
C ASP A 215 4.10 8.35 27.44
N PRO A 216 4.14 7.13 28.01
CA PRO A 216 3.00 6.57 28.75
C PRO A 216 2.69 7.32 30.05
N ASN A 217 3.68 7.95 30.65
CA ASN A 217 3.49 8.70 31.91
C ASN A 217 2.71 9.99 31.68
N LYS A 218 2.96 10.65 30.56
CA LYS A 218 2.25 11.87 30.16
C LYS A 218 1.03 11.56 29.29
N GLN A 219 0.89 10.32 28.85
CA GLN A 219 -0.12 9.89 27.84
C GLN A 219 -0.03 10.75 26.56
N THR A 220 1.18 10.92 26.03
CA THR A 220 1.42 11.74 24.84
C THR A 220 2.05 10.97 23.70
N VAL A 221 1.73 11.40 22.49
CA VAL A 221 2.37 10.96 21.24
C VAL A 221 2.96 12.18 20.55
N THR A 222 4.21 12.05 20.09
CA THR A 222 4.90 13.07 19.30
C THR A 222 5.19 12.53 17.90
N HIS A 223 4.75 13.24 16.88
CA HIS A 223 5.08 12.94 15.49
C HIS A 223 6.54 13.29 15.18
N SER A 224 7.15 12.54 14.23
CA SER A 224 8.56 12.74 13.89
C SER A 224 8.78 13.94 12.96
N VAL A 225 7.77 14.32 12.18
CA VAL A 225 7.88 15.35 11.14
C VAL A 225 6.65 16.26 11.12
N GLY A 226 6.85 17.50 10.72
CA GLY A 226 5.80 18.43 10.36
C GLY A 226 5.39 18.29 8.88
N ILE A 227 4.49 19.16 8.46
CA ILE A 227 4.00 19.21 7.08
C ILE A 227 4.62 20.40 6.36
N GLU A 228 5.20 20.15 5.20
CA GLU A 228 5.61 21.18 4.26
C GLU A 228 4.49 21.50 3.28
N THR A 229 4.19 22.77 3.08
CA THR A 229 3.28 23.21 2.02
C THR A 229 4.03 23.41 0.69
N LYS A 230 3.27 23.44 -0.41
CA LYS A 230 3.83 23.75 -1.75
C LYS A 230 4.46 25.12 -1.82
N GLU A 231 4.08 26.04 -0.94
CA GLU A 231 4.63 27.39 -0.84
C GLU A 231 5.89 27.45 0.04
N GLY A 232 6.43 26.29 0.47
CA GLY A 232 7.63 26.24 1.32
C GLY A 232 7.41 26.80 2.73
N LYS A 233 6.16 26.98 3.13
CA LYS A 233 5.82 27.38 4.50
C LYS A 233 5.52 26.14 5.33
N ASP A 234 6.29 25.95 6.37
CA ASP A 234 6.01 24.94 7.36
C ASP A 234 4.71 25.28 8.09
N VAL A 235 3.82 24.30 8.13
CA VAL A 235 2.58 24.40 8.88
C VAL A 235 2.51 23.25 9.85
N GLY A 236 1.92 23.50 11.01
CA GLY A 236 1.72 22.46 12.00
C GLY A 236 0.91 21.29 11.44
N ILE A 237 1.23 20.10 11.92
CA ILE A 237 0.59 18.87 11.47
C ILE A 237 -0.91 18.84 11.76
N PHE A 238 -1.34 19.41 12.88
CA PHE A 238 -2.73 19.34 13.37
C PHE A 238 -3.63 20.46 12.84
N GLY A 239 -3.36 21.02 11.73
CA GLY A 239 -4.11 22.12 11.17
C GLY A 239 -3.53 23.46 11.54
N GLY A 240 -3.98 24.50 10.91
CA GLY A 240 -3.42 25.83 11.04
C GLY A 240 -4.45 26.92 11.05
N ILE A 241 -4.05 28.03 11.62
CA ILE A 241 -4.81 29.28 11.62
C ILE A 241 -4.95 29.74 10.15
N GLY A 242 -6.16 30.09 9.75
CA GLY A 242 -6.42 30.83 8.52
C GLY A 242 -6.99 30.07 7.33
N SER A 243 -7.27 28.76 7.44
CA SER A 243 -7.98 28.05 6.37
C SER A 243 -9.42 27.73 6.77
N LYS A 244 -10.37 28.11 5.93
CA LYS A 244 -11.79 27.79 6.09
C LYS A 244 -12.12 26.28 6.07
N TYR A 245 -11.15 25.46 5.67
CA TYR A 245 -11.29 24.00 5.58
C TYR A 245 -10.65 23.25 6.74
N HIS A 246 -10.01 23.93 7.65
CA HIS A 246 -9.34 23.29 8.77
C HIS A 246 -10.34 23.05 9.90
N ARG A 247 -10.25 21.87 10.52
CA ARG A 247 -10.88 21.65 11.81
C ARG A 247 -10.31 22.64 12.82
N PRO A 248 -11.11 23.07 13.80
CA PRO A 248 -10.55 23.79 14.92
C PRO A 248 -9.42 22.99 15.54
N TYR A 249 -8.32 23.62 15.81
CA TYR A 249 -7.13 23.05 16.40
C TYR A 249 -7.44 22.29 17.70
N GLY A 250 -7.10 21.00 17.77
CA GLY A 250 -7.37 20.18 18.94
C GLY A 250 -8.86 20.03 19.27
N SER A 251 -9.70 19.84 18.23
CA SER A 251 -11.14 19.70 18.41
C SER A 251 -11.57 18.39 19.09
N GLY A 252 -10.67 17.43 19.29
CA GLY A 252 -10.97 16.08 19.75
C GLY A 252 -11.70 15.22 18.72
N LYS A 253 -11.77 15.69 17.47
CA LYS A 253 -12.38 15.00 16.33
C LYS A 253 -11.38 14.54 15.29
N GLU A 254 -10.11 14.69 15.59
CA GLU A 254 -9.00 14.22 14.76
C GLU A 254 -8.89 12.71 14.89
N GLU A 255 -9.31 12.04 13.83
CA GLU A 255 -9.36 10.59 13.72
C GLU A 255 -8.03 10.04 13.24
N TYR A 256 -7.57 8.96 13.86
CA TYR A 256 -6.38 8.25 13.41
C TYR A 256 -6.46 6.76 13.74
N TYR A 257 -5.60 5.98 13.11
CA TYR A 257 -5.33 4.60 13.44
C TYR A 257 -3.82 4.34 13.34
N VAL A 258 -3.40 3.21 13.87
CA VAL A 258 -2.00 2.84 13.95
C VAL A 258 -1.73 1.65 13.04
N GLU A 259 -0.59 1.63 12.38
CA GLU A 259 -0.24 0.58 11.41
C GLU A 259 1.17 0.04 11.67
N ASN A 260 1.42 -1.16 11.16
CA ASN A 260 2.71 -1.83 11.19
C ASN A 260 3.18 -2.18 12.60
N LEU A 261 2.33 -2.80 13.36
CA LEU A 261 2.55 -3.18 14.75
C LEU A 261 2.59 -4.70 14.92
N LEU A 262 3.68 -5.21 15.47
CA LEU A 262 3.76 -6.62 15.89
C LEU A 262 2.77 -6.93 17.02
N GLU A 263 2.58 -5.96 17.91
CA GLU A 263 1.69 -6.03 19.06
C GLU A 263 0.20 -6.14 18.66
N GLU A 264 -0.14 -5.72 17.46
CA GLU A 264 -1.51 -5.66 16.95
C GLU A 264 -1.75 -6.63 15.77
N ILE A 265 -0.88 -7.62 15.59
CA ILE A 265 -1.18 -8.76 14.72
C ILE A 265 -2.11 -9.70 15.49
N ASP A 266 -3.41 -9.59 15.31
CA ASP A 266 -4.41 -10.31 16.09
C ASP A 266 -5.42 -11.12 15.25
N HIS A 267 -5.34 -10.99 13.91
CA HIS A 267 -6.19 -11.73 12.97
C HIS A 267 -5.37 -12.46 11.88
N PRO A 268 -5.86 -13.61 11.38
CA PRO A 268 -5.23 -14.30 10.26
C PRO A 268 -5.07 -13.40 9.02
N GLY A 269 -3.90 -13.46 8.42
CA GLY A 269 -3.52 -12.65 7.25
C GLY A 269 -2.84 -11.33 7.61
N GLU A 270 -2.88 -10.88 8.85
CA GLU A 270 -2.19 -9.66 9.26
C GLU A 270 -0.68 -9.83 9.32
N TRP A 271 0.02 -8.77 8.96
CA TRP A 271 1.47 -8.75 8.90
C TRP A 271 2.05 -7.40 9.27
N CYS A 272 3.32 -7.38 9.63
CA CYS A 272 4.11 -6.17 9.79
C CYS A 272 5.58 -6.39 9.39
N ILE A 273 6.32 -5.29 9.25
CA ILE A 273 7.78 -5.32 9.04
C ILE A 273 8.45 -4.55 10.18
N ASP A 274 9.43 -5.19 10.80
CA ASP A 274 10.43 -4.52 11.60
C ASP A 274 11.55 -4.04 10.68
N PHE A 275 11.57 -2.74 10.39
CA PHE A 275 12.54 -2.15 9.47
C PHE A 275 13.96 -2.12 10.03
N THR A 276 14.13 -2.23 11.35
CA THR A 276 15.45 -2.27 11.98
C THR A 276 16.11 -3.62 11.77
N THR A 277 15.36 -4.70 11.92
CA THR A 277 15.84 -6.06 11.79
C THR A 277 15.59 -6.67 10.41
N GLN A 278 14.88 -5.98 9.52
CA GLN A 278 14.45 -6.46 8.20
C GLN A 278 13.62 -7.76 8.29
N LYS A 279 12.89 -7.95 9.38
CA LYS A 279 12.01 -9.09 9.56
C LYS A 279 10.56 -8.76 9.22
N LEU A 280 9.94 -9.61 8.46
CA LEU A 280 8.50 -9.62 8.26
C LEU A 280 7.90 -10.64 9.23
N TYR A 281 6.84 -10.23 9.91
CA TYR A 281 6.01 -11.08 10.77
C TYR A 281 4.65 -11.25 10.15
N LEU A 282 4.12 -12.47 10.17
CA LEU A 282 2.84 -12.81 9.56
C LEU A 282 2.04 -13.73 10.49
N PHE A 283 0.80 -13.39 10.76
CA PHE A 283 -0.19 -14.35 11.21
C PHE A 283 -0.73 -15.07 9.97
N PRO A 284 -0.36 -16.34 9.72
CA PRO A 284 -0.76 -17.01 8.49
C PRO A 284 -2.27 -16.93 8.25
N PRO A 285 -2.72 -16.65 7.02
CA PRO A 285 -4.14 -16.73 6.69
C PRO A 285 -4.68 -18.14 6.86
N GLU A 286 -6.00 -18.30 6.91
CA GLU A 286 -6.63 -19.60 6.94
C GLU A 286 -6.20 -20.43 5.71
N HIS A 287 -5.92 -21.71 5.91
CA HIS A 287 -5.43 -22.63 4.87
C HIS A 287 -4.10 -22.18 4.19
N PHE A 288 -3.23 -21.55 4.98
CA PHE A 288 -1.92 -21.13 4.50
C PHE A 288 -1.08 -22.34 4.06
N ASP A 289 -0.58 -22.28 2.81
CA ASP A 289 0.37 -23.24 2.25
C ASP A 289 1.64 -22.49 1.84
N GLU A 290 2.79 -22.95 2.31
CA GLU A 290 4.10 -22.34 2.01
C GLU A 290 4.69 -22.78 0.65
N ASN A 291 4.03 -23.72 -0.08
CA ASN A 291 4.55 -24.31 -1.33
C ASN A 291 4.37 -23.42 -2.55
#